data_c7837e00ac708acb113a06d9174f0f79
#
_entry.id   c7837e00ac708acb113a06d9174f0f79
#
_cell.length_a   1.000
_cell.length_b   1.000
_cell.length_c   1.000
_cell.angle_alpha   90.00
_cell.angle_beta   90.00
_cell.angle_gamma   90.00
#
_symmetry.space_group_name_H-M   'P 1'
#
loop_
_entity.id
_entity.type
_entity.pdbx_description
1 polymer ?
#
loop_
_entity_poly.entity_id
_entity_poly.type
_entity_poly.pdbx_seq_one_letter_code
_entity_poly.pdbx_strand_id
1 'polypeptide(L)'
;MRIFTFLVVLLLLSLGGFVIYQSKIHNPEVARELRANPEGVQAARVMLMTIDDRKTIPVNYLREGNEVFVGADGPWWRIMHEKEQPVTLLIKGQKLTGRARAVSGRPGYTKEVFKRLRPTAPKWLPDWLNGVLVVIELAGVEEQTADQIDEVISKREIFVKGSSE
;
A
#
# COMPACT_ATOMS: atom_id res chain seq x y z
N MET A 1 7.65 -4.45 44.46
CA MET A 1 6.88 -3.38 43.82
C MET A 1 7.74 -2.44 42.98
N ARG A 2 8.79 -1.81 43.52
CA ARG A 2 9.67 -0.85 42.78
C ARG A 2 10.34 -1.42 41.52
N ILE A 3 10.88 -2.66 41.57
CA ILE A 3 11.54 -3.32 40.44
C ILE A 3 10.54 -3.59 39.30
N PHE A 4 9.34 -4.06 39.63
CA PHE A 4 8.29 -4.30 38.64
C PHE A 4 7.87 -3.01 37.92
N THR A 5 7.68 -1.91 38.66
CA THR A 5 7.38 -0.59 38.08
C THR A 5 8.49 -0.11 37.16
N PHE A 6 9.75 -0.29 37.55
CA PHE A 6 10.92 0.06 36.73
C PHE A 6 10.96 -0.73 35.42
N LEU A 7 10.71 -2.05 35.48
CA LEU A 7 10.68 -2.90 34.30
C LEU A 7 9.53 -2.52 33.34
N VAL A 8 8.36 -2.18 33.86
CA VAL A 8 7.22 -1.71 33.06
C VAL A 8 7.54 -0.38 32.36
N VAL A 9 8.14 0.56 33.07
CA VAL A 9 8.55 1.86 32.50
C VAL A 9 9.61 1.65 31.40
N LEU A 10 10.60 0.80 31.64
CA LEU A 10 11.64 0.49 30.65
C LEU A 10 11.03 -0.17 29.39
N LEU A 11 10.08 -1.08 29.56
CA LEU A 11 9.34 -1.71 28.45
C LEU A 11 8.56 -0.66 27.64
N LEU A 12 7.85 0.23 28.29
CA LEU A 12 7.08 1.29 27.61
C LEU A 12 7.99 2.28 26.86
N LEU A 13 9.14 2.64 27.43
CA LEU A 13 10.13 3.50 26.77
C LEU A 13 10.74 2.80 25.55
N SER A 14 11.08 1.51 25.65
CA SER A 14 11.61 0.76 24.51
C SER A 14 10.57 0.58 23.40
N LEU A 15 9.32 0.32 23.75
CA LEU A 15 8.22 0.22 22.78
C LEU A 15 7.96 1.57 22.09
N GLY A 16 7.94 2.66 22.87
CA GLY A 16 7.80 4.02 22.31
C GLY A 16 8.96 4.39 21.39
N GLY A 17 10.18 4.11 21.79
CA GLY A 17 11.38 4.30 20.97
C GLY A 17 11.35 3.50 19.68
N PHE A 18 10.90 2.25 19.73
CA PHE A 18 10.74 1.39 18.55
C PHE A 18 9.72 1.95 17.55
N VAL A 19 8.56 2.42 18.04
CA VAL A 19 7.52 3.02 17.17
C VAL A 19 8.04 4.28 16.49
N ILE A 20 8.77 5.14 17.23
CA ILE A 20 9.37 6.36 16.67
C ILE A 20 10.42 6.00 15.61
N TYR A 21 11.30 5.03 15.90
CA TYR A 21 12.31 4.56 14.96
C TYR A 21 11.67 4.06 13.66
N GLN A 22 10.66 3.19 13.75
CA GLN A 22 9.95 2.67 12.57
C GLN A 22 9.32 3.78 11.74
N SER A 23 8.61 4.72 12.37
CA SER A 23 7.86 5.74 11.64
C SER A 23 8.74 6.88 11.08
N LYS A 24 9.81 7.25 11.78
CA LYS A 24 10.62 8.44 11.44
C LYS A 24 11.90 8.12 10.68
N ILE A 25 12.45 6.93 10.84
CA ILE A 25 13.73 6.54 10.24
C ILE A 25 13.54 5.43 9.22
N HIS A 26 12.97 4.30 9.62
CA HIS A 26 12.87 3.14 8.76
C HIS A 26 11.93 3.34 7.55
N ASN A 27 10.72 3.84 7.77
CA ASN A 27 9.77 4.05 6.68
C ASN A 27 10.25 5.05 5.60
N PRO A 28 10.84 6.21 5.93
CA PRO A 28 11.41 7.12 4.93
C PRO A 28 12.59 6.51 4.16
N GLU A 29 13.41 5.68 4.82
CA GLU A 29 14.55 4.99 4.18
C GLU A 29 14.06 3.97 3.16
N VAL A 30 13.12 3.11 3.53
CA VAL A 30 12.45 2.17 2.62
C VAL A 30 11.79 2.90 1.45
N ALA A 31 11.12 4.02 1.72
CA ALA A 31 10.48 4.79 0.66
C ALA A 31 11.49 5.39 -0.33
N ARG A 32 12.68 5.78 0.14
CA ARG A 32 13.77 6.26 -0.71
C ARG A 32 14.34 5.15 -1.57
N GLU A 33 14.60 3.99 -0.96
CA GLU A 33 15.12 2.81 -1.66
C GLU A 33 14.17 2.35 -2.77
N LEU A 34 12.88 2.22 -2.49
CA LEU A 34 11.88 1.81 -3.49
C LEU A 34 11.77 2.76 -4.69
N ARG A 35 12.06 4.05 -4.49
CA ARG A 35 12.11 5.03 -5.59
C ARG A 35 13.42 4.95 -6.37
N ALA A 36 14.54 4.71 -5.66
CA ALA A 36 15.86 4.65 -6.28
C ALA A 36 16.11 3.31 -7.02
N ASN A 37 15.55 2.22 -6.51
CA ASN A 37 15.73 0.87 -7.03
C ASN A 37 14.38 0.14 -7.19
N PRO A 38 13.59 0.51 -8.19
CA PRO A 38 12.23 -0.01 -8.38
C PRO A 38 12.18 -1.50 -8.73
N GLU A 39 13.26 -2.08 -9.22
CA GLU A 39 13.37 -3.51 -9.53
C GLU A 39 14.13 -4.30 -8.46
N GLY A 40 14.54 -3.65 -7.38
CA GLY A 40 15.22 -4.28 -6.27
C GLY A 40 14.40 -5.38 -5.59
N VAL A 41 15.08 -6.25 -4.85
CA VAL A 41 14.45 -7.37 -4.12
C VAL A 41 13.32 -6.88 -3.19
N GLN A 42 13.48 -5.70 -2.59
CA GLN A 42 12.50 -5.11 -1.71
C GLN A 42 11.23 -4.70 -2.46
N ALA A 43 11.36 -4.13 -3.67
CA ALA A 43 10.23 -3.73 -4.52
C ALA A 43 9.36 -4.90 -5.00
N ALA A 44 9.86 -6.14 -4.91
CA ALA A 44 9.07 -7.33 -5.20
C ALA A 44 7.99 -7.63 -4.13
N ARG A 45 8.14 -7.09 -2.92
CA ARG A 45 7.28 -7.38 -1.75
C ARG A 45 6.72 -6.14 -1.08
N VAL A 46 7.33 -4.98 -1.28
CA VAL A 46 6.96 -3.72 -0.65
C VAL A 46 6.66 -2.70 -1.74
N MET A 47 5.55 -1.99 -1.59
CA MET A 47 5.18 -0.86 -2.43
C MET A 47 5.01 0.40 -1.59
N LEU A 48 4.95 1.55 -2.23
CA LEU A 48 4.49 2.78 -1.59
C LEU A 48 3.01 2.98 -1.89
N MET A 49 2.22 3.18 -0.84
CA MET A 49 0.81 3.53 -0.94
C MET A 49 0.61 4.93 -0.40
N THR A 50 0.02 5.80 -1.21
CA THR A 50 -0.36 7.17 -0.83
C THR A 50 -1.87 7.23 -0.66
N ILE A 51 -2.30 7.70 0.50
CA ILE A 51 -3.71 7.84 0.89
C ILE A 51 -4.04 9.32 0.90
N ASP A 52 -5.13 9.73 0.24
CA ASP A 52 -5.61 11.13 0.16
C ASP A 52 -4.53 12.12 -0.27
N ASP A 53 -3.58 11.72 -1.13
CA ASP A 53 -2.43 12.52 -1.58
C ASP A 53 -1.57 13.14 -0.46
N ARG A 54 -1.80 12.74 0.78
CA ARG A 54 -1.14 13.33 1.97
C ARG A 54 -0.14 12.39 2.63
N LYS A 55 -0.50 11.12 2.78
CA LYS A 55 0.29 10.16 3.56
C LYS A 55 0.77 9.02 2.70
N THR A 56 2.08 8.99 2.45
CA THR A 56 2.74 7.86 1.79
C THR A 56 3.35 6.92 2.82
N ILE A 57 3.03 5.65 2.73
CA ILE A 57 3.52 4.58 3.61
C ILE A 57 4.06 3.42 2.79
N PRO A 58 5.19 2.80 3.17
CA PRO A 58 5.61 1.53 2.63
C PRO A 58 4.75 0.41 3.22
N VAL A 59 4.25 -0.47 2.38
CA VAL A 59 3.40 -1.61 2.79
C VAL A 59 3.75 -2.86 2.00
N ASN A 60 3.70 -4.02 2.67
CA ASN A 60 3.80 -5.30 1.97
C ASN A 60 2.55 -5.51 1.12
N TYR A 61 2.75 -6.01 -0.10
CA TYR A 61 1.66 -6.23 -1.03
C TYR A 61 1.73 -7.60 -1.70
N LEU A 62 0.58 -8.06 -2.18
CA LEU A 62 0.41 -9.16 -3.11
C LEU A 62 -0.50 -8.67 -4.22
N ARG A 63 -0.05 -8.74 -5.47
CA ARG A 63 -0.84 -8.36 -6.64
C ARG A 63 -1.34 -9.61 -7.37
N GLU A 64 -2.63 -9.68 -7.63
CA GLU A 64 -3.28 -10.73 -8.40
C GLU A 64 -4.22 -10.08 -9.42
N GLY A 65 -3.78 -10.03 -10.68
CA GLY A 65 -4.54 -9.35 -11.73
C GLY A 65 -4.73 -7.86 -11.45
N ASN A 66 -5.99 -7.46 -11.32
CA ASN A 66 -6.40 -6.08 -11.04
C ASN A 66 -6.58 -5.78 -9.54
N GLU A 67 -6.34 -6.74 -8.67
CA GLU A 67 -6.41 -6.56 -7.22
C GLU A 67 -5.03 -6.53 -6.57
N VAL A 68 -4.88 -5.66 -5.56
CA VAL A 68 -3.71 -5.59 -4.71
C VAL A 68 -4.15 -5.76 -3.27
N PHE A 69 -3.56 -6.75 -2.59
CA PHE A 69 -3.82 -7.10 -1.20
C PHE A 69 -2.74 -6.53 -0.29
N VAL A 70 -3.15 -5.94 0.83
CA VAL A 70 -2.27 -5.30 1.81
C VAL A 70 -2.70 -5.69 3.22
N GLY A 71 -1.74 -6.00 4.08
CA GLY A 71 -1.98 -6.18 5.51
C GLY A 71 -1.75 -4.86 6.27
N ALA A 72 -2.78 -4.37 6.93
CA ALA A 72 -2.71 -3.14 7.71
C ALA A 72 -2.40 -3.43 9.17
N ASP A 73 -1.17 -3.13 9.60
CA ASP A 73 -0.71 -3.31 10.98
C ASP A 73 -0.98 -2.06 11.86
N GLY A 74 -1.31 -0.92 11.24
CA GLY A 74 -1.62 0.35 11.91
C GLY A 74 -3.06 0.81 11.69
N PRO A 75 -3.51 1.87 12.34
CA PRO A 75 -4.91 2.31 12.35
C PRO A 75 -5.38 2.98 11.04
N TRP A 76 -4.52 3.13 10.05
CA TRP A 76 -4.81 3.82 8.79
C TRP A 76 -5.92 3.16 7.94
N TRP A 77 -6.19 1.86 8.13
CA TRP A 77 -7.26 1.14 7.46
C TRP A 77 -8.68 1.60 7.87
N ARG A 78 -8.82 2.26 9.03
CA ARG A 78 -10.14 2.66 9.58
C ARG A 78 -10.93 3.54 8.63
N ILE A 79 -10.26 4.45 7.93
CA ILE A 79 -10.90 5.32 6.93
C ILE A 79 -11.43 4.54 5.72
N MET A 80 -10.90 3.34 5.46
CA MET A 80 -11.29 2.45 4.37
C MET A 80 -12.35 1.43 4.78
N HIS A 81 -12.70 1.40 6.07
CA HIS A 81 -13.72 0.50 6.60
C HIS A 81 -15.13 1.01 6.34
N GLU A 82 -15.33 2.31 6.47
CA GLU A 82 -16.64 2.96 6.29
C GLU A 82 -16.91 3.28 4.81
N LYS A 83 -15.89 3.65 4.08
CA LYS A 83 -15.97 4.05 2.67
C LYS A 83 -14.69 3.70 1.93
N GLU A 84 -14.83 3.23 0.70
CA GLU A 84 -13.68 3.07 -0.20
C GLU A 84 -12.93 4.39 -0.36
N GLN A 85 -11.59 4.31 -0.30
CA GLN A 85 -10.71 5.46 -0.41
C GLN A 85 -9.89 5.39 -1.69
N PRO A 86 -9.76 6.51 -2.42
CA PRO A 86 -8.83 6.59 -3.53
C PRO A 86 -7.40 6.49 -3.00
N VAL A 87 -6.58 5.72 -3.68
CA VAL A 87 -5.17 5.54 -3.33
C VAL A 87 -4.30 5.58 -4.58
N THR A 88 -3.08 6.10 -4.41
CA THR A 88 -2.03 6.01 -5.40
C THR A 88 -0.97 5.01 -4.93
N LEU A 89 -0.58 4.10 -5.80
CA LEU A 89 0.40 3.06 -5.54
C LEU A 89 1.64 3.30 -6.40
N LEU A 90 2.81 3.06 -5.83
CA LEU A 90 4.06 2.93 -6.59
C LEU A 90 4.55 1.50 -6.43
N ILE A 91 4.35 0.68 -7.47
CA ILE A 91 4.71 -0.73 -7.52
C ILE A 91 5.78 -0.92 -8.58
N LYS A 92 6.97 -1.34 -8.20
CA LYS A 92 8.10 -1.55 -9.13
C LYS A 92 8.31 -0.37 -10.09
N GLY A 93 8.30 0.85 -9.57
CA GLY A 93 8.46 2.07 -10.35
C GLY A 93 7.22 2.53 -11.12
N GLN A 94 6.17 1.71 -11.24
CA GLN A 94 4.92 2.07 -11.91
C GLN A 94 3.98 2.78 -10.94
N LYS A 95 3.49 3.93 -11.35
CA LYS A 95 2.44 4.67 -10.61
C LYS A 95 1.08 4.17 -11.07
N LEU A 96 0.32 3.62 -10.14
CA LEU A 96 -1.02 3.08 -10.36
C LEU A 96 -2.00 3.77 -9.41
N THR A 97 -3.24 3.88 -9.82
CA THR A 97 -4.34 4.39 -8.99
C THR A 97 -5.35 3.28 -8.72
N GLY A 98 -6.10 3.39 -7.64
CA GLY A 98 -7.11 2.41 -7.31
C GLY A 98 -8.01 2.84 -6.15
N ARG A 99 -8.96 1.98 -5.81
CA ARG A 99 -9.86 2.16 -4.68
C ARG A 99 -9.57 1.10 -3.63
N ALA A 100 -9.27 1.54 -2.43
CA ALA A 100 -8.93 0.70 -1.29
C ALA A 100 -10.12 0.53 -0.35
N ARG A 101 -10.40 -0.71 0.06
CA ARG A 101 -11.42 -1.05 1.08
C ARG A 101 -10.87 -2.03 2.09
N ALA A 102 -11.22 -1.86 3.36
CA ALA A 102 -10.91 -2.81 4.41
C ALA A 102 -11.91 -3.98 4.40
N VAL A 103 -11.40 -5.20 4.51
CA VAL A 103 -12.23 -6.42 4.53
C VAL A 103 -12.58 -6.75 5.96
N SER A 104 -13.88 -6.84 6.25
CA SER A 104 -14.42 -7.28 7.53
C SER A 104 -15.39 -8.45 7.36
N GLY A 105 -15.55 -9.26 8.41
CA GLY A 105 -16.54 -10.33 8.44
C GLY A 105 -16.26 -11.55 7.55
N ARG A 106 -15.04 -11.69 6.98
CA ARG A 106 -14.65 -12.82 6.12
C ARG A 106 -13.37 -13.51 6.60
N PRO A 107 -13.36 -14.15 7.78
CA PRO A 107 -12.13 -14.68 8.38
C PRO A 107 -11.45 -15.74 7.53
N GLY A 108 -12.18 -16.63 6.88
CA GLY A 108 -11.64 -17.66 6.01
C GLY A 108 -10.91 -17.08 4.80
N TYR A 109 -11.52 -16.15 4.10
CA TYR A 109 -10.92 -15.42 2.98
C TYR A 109 -9.68 -14.65 3.41
N THR A 110 -9.79 -13.88 4.47
CA THR A 110 -8.66 -13.11 5.04
C THR A 110 -7.47 -14.01 5.36
N LYS A 111 -7.71 -15.16 5.98
CA LYS A 111 -6.66 -16.14 6.31
C LYS A 111 -5.96 -16.69 5.07
N GLU A 112 -6.72 -17.03 4.02
CA GLU A 112 -6.15 -17.54 2.77
C GLU A 112 -5.29 -16.48 2.06
N VAL A 113 -5.73 -15.22 2.04
CA VAL A 113 -4.95 -14.14 1.45
C VAL A 113 -3.67 -13.89 2.26
N PHE A 114 -3.75 -13.86 3.60
CA PHE A 114 -2.55 -13.66 4.44
C PHE A 114 -1.53 -14.78 4.32
N LYS A 115 -1.91 -16.04 4.09
CA LYS A 115 -0.96 -17.12 3.82
C LYS A 115 -0.10 -16.84 2.58
N ARG A 116 -0.67 -16.21 1.56
CA ARG A 116 0.03 -15.83 0.31
C ARG A 116 0.79 -14.52 0.47
N LEU A 117 0.23 -13.55 1.15
CA LEU A 117 0.84 -12.24 1.40
C LEU A 117 2.08 -12.36 2.32
N ARG A 118 2.03 -13.27 3.30
CA ARG A 118 3.09 -13.49 4.31
C ARG A 118 3.49 -14.97 4.38
N PRO A 119 4.07 -15.55 3.33
CA PRO A 119 4.37 -16.99 3.26
C PRO A 119 5.39 -17.46 4.31
N THR A 120 6.21 -16.53 4.83
CA THR A 120 7.23 -16.80 5.85
C THR A 120 6.73 -16.59 7.28
N ALA A 121 5.47 -16.19 7.47
CA ALA A 121 4.92 -16.02 8.81
C ALA A 121 4.83 -17.37 9.54
N PRO A 122 5.19 -17.43 10.83
CA PRO A 122 5.10 -18.66 11.61
C PRO A 122 3.67 -19.20 11.63
N LYS A 123 3.48 -20.50 11.41
CA LYS A 123 2.15 -21.15 11.39
C LYS A 123 1.40 -21.08 12.72
N TRP A 124 2.13 -20.87 13.81
CA TRP A 124 1.57 -20.72 15.16
C TRP A 124 1.08 -19.29 15.46
N LEU A 125 1.36 -18.33 14.55
CA LEU A 125 0.95 -16.95 14.75
C LEU A 125 -0.58 -16.83 14.77
N PRO A 126 -1.18 -16.29 15.84
CA PRO A 126 -2.62 -16.09 15.91
C PRO A 126 -3.13 -15.18 14.79
N ASP A 127 -4.28 -15.51 14.21
CA ASP A 127 -4.84 -14.75 13.06
C ASP A 127 -5.07 -13.26 13.38
N TRP A 128 -5.34 -12.90 14.63
CA TRP A 128 -5.54 -11.50 15.06
C TRP A 128 -4.25 -10.64 15.00
N LEU A 129 -3.06 -11.26 14.94
CA LEU A 129 -1.79 -10.55 14.74
C LEU A 129 -1.50 -10.23 13.26
N ASN A 130 -2.29 -10.74 12.33
CA ASN A 130 -2.10 -10.47 10.92
C ASN A 130 -2.51 -9.04 10.50
N GLY A 131 -3.18 -8.32 11.41
CA GLY A 131 -3.75 -7.01 11.08
C GLY A 131 -5.05 -7.13 10.26
N VAL A 132 -5.46 -6.03 9.63
CA VAL A 132 -6.67 -5.98 8.81
C VAL A 132 -6.29 -6.09 7.33
N LEU A 133 -6.99 -6.94 6.59
CA LEU A 133 -6.81 -7.05 5.15
C LEU A 133 -7.44 -5.84 4.46
N VAL A 134 -6.67 -5.18 3.62
CA VAL A 134 -7.14 -4.14 2.70
C VAL A 134 -7.00 -4.66 1.28
N VAL A 135 -8.07 -4.57 0.51
CA VAL A 135 -8.12 -4.90 -0.92
C VAL A 135 -8.19 -3.60 -1.70
N ILE A 136 -7.36 -3.49 -2.72
CA ILE A 136 -7.28 -2.33 -3.60
C ILE A 136 -7.61 -2.80 -5.00
N GLU A 137 -8.70 -2.31 -5.56
CA GLU A 137 -9.05 -2.49 -6.96
C GLU A 137 -8.33 -1.42 -7.78
N LEU A 138 -7.48 -1.84 -8.71
CA LEU A 138 -6.76 -0.91 -9.57
C LEU A 138 -7.74 -0.30 -10.57
N ALA A 139 -7.66 1.00 -10.78
CA ALA A 139 -8.31 1.63 -11.92
C ALA A 139 -7.67 1.06 -13.19
N GLY A 140 -8.48 0.50 -14.08
CA GLY A 140 -8.00 -0.22 -15.27
C GLY A 140 -7.06 0.65 -16.10
N VAL A 141 -6.00 0.04 -16.59
CA VAL A 141 -5.06 0.69 -17.54
C VAL A 141 -5.80 1.07 -18.85
N GLU A 142 -6.94 0.45 -19.13
CA GLU A 142 -7.75 0.71 -20.32
C GLU A 142 -8.43 2.08 -20.32
N GLU A 143 -8.84 2.60 -19.15
CA GLU A 143 -9.57 3.88 -19.07
C GLU A 143 -8.65 5.10 -19.26
N GLN A 144 -7.40 5.02 -18.81
CA GLN A 144 -6.43 6.08 -19.04
C GLN A 144 -5.84 6.08 -20.46
N THR A 145 -5.80 4.91 -21.11
CA THR A 145 -5.26 4.77 -22.47
C THR A 145 -6.27 5.26 -23.52
N ALA A 146 -7.55 5.03 -23.31
CA ALA A 146 -8.61 5.51 -24.21
C ALA A 146 -8.70 7.04 -24.23
N ASP A 147 -8.79 7.67 -23.06
CA ASP A 147 -8.85 9.14 -22.95
C ASP A 147 -7.58 9.84 -23.47
N GLN A 148 -6.40 9.26 -23.22
CA GLN A 148 -5.16 9.81 -23.75
C GLN A 148 -5.01 9.61 -25.26
N ILE A 149 -5.49 8.51 -25.80
CA ILE A 149 -5.47 8.24 -27.24
C ILE A 149 -6.42 9.20 -27.97
N ASP A 150 -7.62 9.41 -27.45
CA ASP A 150 -8.60 10.35 -28.02
C ASP A 150 -8.11 11.80 -27.96
N GLU A 151 -7.45 12.22 -26.88
CA GLU A 151 -6.82 13.54 -26.78
C GLU A 151 -5.68 13.72 -27.77
N VAL A 152 -4.83 12.70 -27.94
CA VAL A 152 -3.70 12.73 -28.91
C VAL A 152 -4.19 12.72 -30.36
N ILE A 153 -5.23 11.93 -30.65
CA ILE A 153 -5.85 11.88 -32.00
C ILE A 153 -6.49 13.24 -32.31
N SER A 154 -7.26 13.80 -31.38
CA SER A 154 -7.90 15.13 -31.54
C SER A 154 -6.89 16.24 -31.77
N LYS A 155 -5.77 16.26 -31.02
CA LYS A 155 -4.68 17.22 -31.22
C LYS A 155 -3.98 17.06 -32.56
N ARG A 156 -3.80 15.83 -33.06
CA ARG A 156 -3.23 15.57 -34.40
C ARG A 156 -4.15 16.05 -35.53
N GLU A 157 -5.44 15.81 -35.43
CA GLU A 157 -6.40 16.24 -36.46
C GLU A 157 -6.46 17.80 -36.57
N ILE A 158 -6.37 18.49 -35.43
CA ILE A 158 -6.33 19.97 -35.40
C ILE A 158 -5.05 20.47 -36.06
N PHE A 159 -3.90 19.83 -35.80
CA PHE A 159 -2.61 20.25 -36.37
C PHE A 159 -2.53 20.03 -37.89
N VAL A 160 -3.08 18.91 -38.38
CA VAL A 160 -3.11 18.61 -39.82
C VAL A 160 -4.03 19.61 -40.59
N LYS A 161 -5.14 20.00 -39.97
CA LYS A 161 -6.11 20.91 -40.58
C LYS A 161 -5.62 22.38 -40.65
N GLY A 162 -4.79 22.77 -39.68
CA GLY A 162 -4.19 24.14 -39.64
C GLY A 162 -2.95 24.31 -40.54
N SER A 163 -2.46 23.25 -41.19
CA SER A 163 -1.27 23.28 -42.07
C SER A 163 -1.62 23.30 -43.58
N SER A 164 -2.92 23.42 -43.91
CA SER A 164 -3.42 23.33 -45.29
C SER A 164 -4.06 24.64 -45.79
N GLU A 165 -3.82 25.77 -45.09
CA GLU A 165 -4.17 27.13 -45.55
C GLU A 165 -2.97 27.99 -45.90
#